data_056f34f6b47022a4440c740500d25c33
#
_entry.id   056f34f6b47022a4440c740500d25c33
#
_cell.length_a   1.000
_cell.length_b   1.000
_cell.length_c   1.000
_cell.angle_alpha   90.00
_cell.angle_beta   90.00
_cell.angle_gamma   90.00
#
_symmetry.space_group_name_H-M   'P 1'
#
loop_
_entity.id
_entity.type
_entity.pdbx_description
1 polymer ?
#
loop_
_entity_poly.entity_id
_entity_poly.type
_entity_poly.pdbx_seq_one_letter_code
_entity_poly.pdbx_strand_id
1 'polypeptide(L)'
;MTRDRTLGKGRAGETIVGAYSTLRRWLKFNFVGGIGIGVQFAALLVLKGMLHFDYLLATALAVEFAVVHNFVWHEQFTWADRVQPSWRTSIPRLLRFNLTTGVVSILGNLLLMKVLVGDCQVNYLVANGIAIALCSIANFLVSDSWVFGRT
;
A
#
# COMPACT_ATOMS: atom_id res chain seq x y z
N MET A 1 -21.19 19.09 39.71
CA MET A 1 -21.40 17.90 38.88
C MET A 1 -21.37 18.22 37.38
N THR A 2 -20.46 19.12 36.92
CA THR A 2 -20.40 19.67 35.56
C THR A 2 -19.06 19.47 34.82
N ARG A 3 -18.09 18.76 35.44
CA ARG A 3 -16.70 18.62 34.89
C ARG A 3 -16.53 17.43 33.94
N ASP A 4 -17.50 16.52 33.86
CA ASP A 4 -17.37 15.25 33.13
C ASP A 4 -17.87 15.32 31.65
N ARG A 5 -18.74 16.29 31.33
CA ARG A 5 -19.27 16.44 29.95
C ARG A 5 -18.30 17.09 28.96
N THR A 6 -17.33 17.86 29.42
CA THR A 6 -16.35 18.55 28.55
C THR A 6 -15.22 17.62 28.10
N LEU A 7 -14.83 16.64 28.93
CA LEU A 7 -13.80 15.65 28.61
C LEU A 7 -14.27 14.64 27.55
N GLY A 8 -15.55 14.30 27.52
CA GLY A 8 -16.12 13.39 26.52
C GLY A 8 -16.21 14.01 25.11
N LYS A 9 -16.50 15.31 25.00
CA LYS A 9 -16.57 16.00 23.72
C LYS A 9 -15.20 16.20 23.06
N GLY A 10 -14.13 16.44 23.85
CA GLY A 10 -12.76 16.54 23.36
C GLY A 10 -12.26 15.23 22.75
N ARG A 11 -12.44 14.12 23.48
CA ARG A 11 -12.04 12.78 23.00
C ARG A 11 -12.79 12.32 21.74
N ALA A 12 -14.09 12.56 21.67
CA ALA A 12 -14.87 12.22 20.48
C ALA A 12 -14.42 13.04 19.25
N GLY A 13 -14.12 14.33 19.42
CA GLY A 13 -13.59 15.18 18.35
C GLY A 13 -12.22 14.71 17.85
N GLU A 14 -11.30 14.38 18.75
CA GLU A 14 -9.96 13.86 18.40
C GLU A 14 -10.03 12.50 17.66
N THR A 15 -10.94 11.62 18.08
CA THR A 15 -11.17 10.33 17.41
C THR A 15 -11.71 10.51 16.00
N ILE A 16 -12.64 11.42 15.79
CA ILE A 16 -13.23 11.72 14.49
C ILE A 16 -12.16 12.32 13.56
N VAL A 17 -11.39 13.29 14.00
CA VAL A 17 -10.30 13.91 13.22
C VAL A 17 -9.23 12.86 12.86
N GLY A 18 -8.90 11.97 13.80
CA GLY A 18 -7.98 10.84 13.56
C GLY A 18 -8.51 9.89 12.48
N ALA A 19 -9.78 9.52 12.55
CA ALA A 19 -10.41 8.64 11.55
C ALA A 19 -10.41 9.27 10.14
N TYR A 20 -10.76 10.54 10.02
CA TYR A 20 -10.71 11.26 8.74
C TYR A 20 -9.29 11.34 8.15
N SER A 21 -8.29 11.58 8.98
CA SER A 21 -6.89 11.62 8.53
C SER A 21 -6.41 10.27 8.02
N THR A 22 -6.82 9.18 8.68
CA THR A 22 -6.48 7.80 8.27
C THR A 22 -7.19 7.42 6.98
N LEU A 23 -8.50 7.71 6.86
CA LEU A 23 -9.26 7.46 5.63
C LEU A 23 -8.66 8.23 4.44
N ARG A 24 -8.31 9.49 4.62
CA ARG A 24 -7.67 10.30 3.58
C ARG A 24 -6.33 9.70 3.14
N ARG A 25 -5.50 9.21 4.07
CA ARG A 25 -4.25 8.52 3.73
C ARG A 25 -4.49 7.22 3.00
N TRP A 26 -5.49 6.44 3.41
CA TRP A 26 -5.86 5.20 2.74
C TRP A 26 -6.33 5.44 1.29
N LEU A 27 -7.15 6.47 1.05
CA LEU A 27 -7.56 6.86 -0.29
C LEU A 27 -6.38 7.29 -1.16
N LYS A 28 -5.47 8.11 -0.63
CA LYS A 28 -4.23 8.49 -1.32
C LYS A 28 -3.35 7.28 -1.64
N PHE A 29 -3.23 6.34 -0.69
CA PHE A 29 -2.47 5.11 -0.86
C PHE A 29 -3.00 4.27 -2.04
N ASN A 30 -4.31 4.04 -2.08
CA ASN A 30 -4.92 3.29 -3.16
C ASN A 30 -4.85 4.02 -4.51
N PHE A 31 -4.98 5.34 -4.52
CA PHE A 31 -4.83 6.15 -5.72
C PHE A 31 -3.42 6.02 -6.30
N VAL A 32 -2.39 6.17 -5.47
CA VAL A 32 -0.99 5.99 -5.89
C VAL A 32 -0.76 4.56 -6.39
N GLY A 33 -1.28 3.54 -5.68
CA GLY A 33 -1.19 2.14 -6.10
C GLY A 33 -1.83 1.91 -7.48
N GLY A 34 -2.97 2.53 -7.76
CA GLY A 34 -3.62 2.49 -9.08
C GLY A 34 -2.76 3.08 -10.19
N ILE A 35 -2.11 4.23 -9.94
CA ILE A 35 -1.15 4.82 -10.89
C ILE A 35 0.04 3.88 -11.10
N GLY A 36 0.54 3.26 -10.04
CA GLY A 36 1.64 2.29 -10.11
C GLY A 36 1.38 1.12 -11.04
N ILE A 37 0.14 0.65 -11.13
CA ILE A 37 -0.25 -0.36 -12.14
C ILE A 37 0.00 0.16 -13.55
N GLY A 38 -0.39 1.39 -13.84
CA GLY A 38 -0.12 2.04 -15.13
C GLY A 38 1.38 2.16 -15.43
N VAL A 39 2.17 2.54 -14.44
CA VAL A 39 3.64 2.62 -14.53
C VAL A 39 4.24 1.25 -14.83
N GLN A 40 3.77 0.19 -14.16
CA GLN A 40 4.21 -1.18 -14.40
C GLN A 40 3.94 -1.62 -15.85
N PHE A 41 2.74 -1.39 -16.36
CA PHE A 41 2.40 -1.72 -17.73
C PHE A 41 3.24 -0.93 -18.74
N ALA A 42 3.41 0.38 -18.52
CA ALA A 42 4.24 1.22 -19.39
C ALA A 42 5.70 0.74 -19.41
N ALA A 43 6.27 0.46 -18.23
CA ALA A 43 7.63 -0.10 -18.13
C ALA A 43 7.75 -1.45 -18.83
N LEU A 44 6.77 -2.35 -18.66
CA LEU A 44 6.76 -3.66 -19.31
C LEU A 44 6.70 -3.53 -20.85
N LEU A 45 5.88 -2.63 -21.37
CA LEU A 45 5.80 -2.36 -22.82
C LEU A 45 7.14 -1.86 -23.36
N VAL A 46 7.82 -0.97 -22.67
CA VAL A 46 9.15 -0.48 -23.07
C VAL A 46 10.20 -1.60 -23.00
N LEU A 47 10.29 -2.28 -21.86
CA LEU A 47 11.33 -3.29 -21.64
C LEU A 47 11.15 -4.51 -22.53
N LYS A 48 9.93 -5.01 -22.66
CA LYS A 48 9.66 -6.19 -23.50
C LYS A 48 9.42 -5.83 -24.96
N GLY A 49 8.62 -4.78 -25.22
CA GLY A 49 8.21 -4.42 -26.59
C GLY A 49 9.29 -3.68 -27.37
N MET A 50 10.03 -2.76 -26.76
CA MET A 50 11.03 -1.94 -27.46
C MET A 50 12.46 -2.44 -27.26
N LEU A 51 12.84 -2.81 -26.01
CA LEU A 51 14.19 -3.23 -25.68
C LEU A 51 14.39 -4.74 -25.79
N HIS A 52 13.35 -5.51 -26.07
CA HIS A 52 13.38 -6.97 -26.31
C HIS A 52 13.98 -7.79 -25.15
N PHE A 53 13.87 -7.32 -23.92
CA PHE A 53 14.33 -8.07 -22.76
C PHE A 53 13.57 -9.40 -22.62
N ASP A 54 14.20 -10.38 -21.97
CA ASP A 54 13.48 -11.59 -21.55
C ASP A 54 12.25 -11.21 -20.71
N TYR A 55 11.15 -11.97 -20.89
CA TYR A 55 9.85 -11.59 -20.28
C TYR A 55 9.89 -11.61 -18.75
N LEU A 56 10.67 -12.52 -18.13
CA LEU A 56 10.79 -12.59 -16.67
C LEU A 56 11.59 -11.38 -16.16
N LEU A 57 12.70 -11.04 -16.81
CA LEU A 57 13.50 -9.87 -16.46
C LEU A 57 12.73 -8.58 -16.68
N ALA A 58 12.02 -8.46 -17.82
CA ALA A 58 11.17 -7.31 -18.11
C ALA A 58 10.07 -7.14 -17.06
N THR A 59 9.43 -8.24 -16.64
CA THR A 59 8.39 -8.21 -15.61
C THR A 59 8.96 -7.81 -14.25
N ALA A 60 10.08 -8.41 -13.84
CA ALA A 60 10.73 -8.07 -12.55
C ALA A 60 11.12 -6.60 -12.48
N LEU A 61 11.73 -6.06 -13.53
CA LEU A 61 12.10 -4.65 -13.60
C LEU A 61 10.87 -3.73 -13.63
N ALA A 62 9.81 -4.09 -14.38
CA ALA A 62 8.58 -3.31 -14.44
C ALA A 62 7.89 -3.22 -13.07
N VAL A 63 7.85 -4.33 -12.32
CA VAL A 63 7.33 -4.35 -10.94
C VAL A 63 8.17 -3.44 -10.04
N GLU A 64 9.50 -3.55 -10.10
CA GLU A 64 10.38 -2.72 -9.27
C GLU A 64 10.25 -1.23 -9.60
N PHE A 65 10.12 -0.86 -10.87
CA PHE A 65 9.82 0.53 -11.27
C PHE A 65 8.51 1.03 -10.66
N ALA A 66 7.45 0.20 -10.66
CA ALA A 66 6.19 0.56 -10.04
C ALA A 66 6.30 0.71 -8.52
N VAL A 67 7.05 -0.18 -7.86
CA VAL A 67 7.27 -0.11 -6.41
C VAL A 67 8.04 1.14 -6.03
N VAL A 68 9.11 1.47 -6.74
CA VAL A 68 9.90 2.70 -6.51
C VAL A 68 9.05 3.94 -6.76
N HIS A 69 8.28 3.97 -7.86
CA HIS A 69 7.35 5.05 -8.15
C HIS A 69 6.34 5.24 -7.02
N ASN A 70 5.68 4.15 -6.58
CA ASN A 70 4.69 4.20 -5.50
C ASN A 70 5.32 4.68 -4.19
N PHE A 71 6.53 4.20 -3.86
CA PHE A 71 7.25 4.62 -2.66
C PHE A 71 7.52 6.12 -2.66
N VAL A 72 8.04 6.68 -3.76
CA VAL A 72 8.33 8.12 -3.89
C VAL A 72 7.06 8.94 -3.68
N TRP A 73 5.95 8.55 -4.33
CA TRP A 73 4.67 9.23 -4.14
C TRP A 73 4.10 9.06 -2.74
N HIS A 74 4.28 7.91 -2.12
CA HIS A 74 3.87 7.70 -0.75
C HIS A 74 4.65 8.60 0.21
N GLU A 75 5.95 8.72 0.05
CA GLU A 75 6.80 9.57 0.87
C GLU A 75 6.44 11.06 0.72
N GLN A 76 6.18 11.52 -0.52
CA GLN A 76 5.94 12.94 -0.82
C GLN A 76 4.47 13.36 -0.77
N PHE A 77 3.52 12.44 -0.88
CA PHE A 77 2.10 12.75 -1.00
C PHE A 77 1.24 12.10 0.07
N THR A 78 1.41 10.80 0.34
CA THR A 78 0.55 10.09 1.29
C THR A 78 0.94 10.38 2.72
N TRP A 79 2.23 10.35 3.03
CA TRP A 79 2.82 10.57 4.36
C TRP A 79 3.74 11.79 4.45
N ALA A 80 3.58 12.77 3.57
CA ALA A 80 4.35 14.01 3.57
C ALA A 80 4.28 14.78 4.89
N ASP A 81 3.24 14.56 5.69
CA ASP A 81 3.05 15.14 7.02
C ASP A 81 3.85 14.43 8.13
N ARG A 82 4.42 13.26 7.86
CA ARG A 82 5.13 12.45 8.86
C ARG A 82 6.61 12.26 8.58
N VAL A 83 7.00 12.28 7.32
CA VAL A 83 8.36 11.94 6.92
C VAL A 83 8.96 13.05 6.08
N GLN A 84 10.25 13.30 6.31
CA GLN A 84 11.05 14.21 5.47
C GLN A 84 11.91 13.36 4.54
N PRO A 85 11.81 13.56 3.21
CA PRO A 85 12.65 12.82 2.25
C PRO A 85 14.12 13.18 2.47
N SER A 86 14.92 12.16 2.72
CA SER A 86 16.38 12.25 2.78
C SER A 86 16.96 10.92 2.31
N TRP A 87 17.97 10.93 1.45
CA TRP A 87 18.56 9.70 0.91
C TRP A 87 18.97 8.70 2.01
N ARG A 88 19.44 9.20 3.15
CA ARG A 88 19.85 8.37 4.30
C ARG A 88 18.68 7.64 4.98
N THR A 89 17.50 8.24 5.00
CA THR A 89 16.33 7.69 5.63
C THR A 89 15.38 7.02 4.62
N SER A 90 15.35 7.49 3.39
CA SER A 90 14.47 6.98 2.33
C SER A 90 14.91 5.60 1.82
N ILE A 91 16.22 5.33 1.70
CA ILE A 91 16.71 4.02 1.23
C ILE A 91 16.30 2.86 2.16
N PRO A 92 16.57 2.90 3.48
CA PRO A 92 16.09 1.86 4.39
C PRO A 92 14.56 1.73 4.41
N ARG A 93 13.84 2.85 4.25
CA ARG A 93 12.38 2.88 4.19
C ARG A 93 11.87 2.25 2.90
N LEU A 94 12.51 2.50 1.74
CA LEU A 94 12.20 1.84 0.48
C LEU A 94 12.38 0.31 0.58
N LEU A 95 13.47 -0.14 1.17
CA LEU A 95 13.71 -1.58 1.36
C LEU A 95 12.62 -2.22 2.25
N ARG A 96 12.24 -1.56 3.34
CA ARG A 96 11.12 -2.03 4.18
C ARG A 96 9.81 -2.04 3.40
N PHE A 97 9.53 -0.99 2.64
CA PHE A 97 8.31 -0.88 1.83
C PHE A 97 8.23 -1.99 0.79
N ASN A 98 9.31 -2.22 0.04
CA ASN A 98 9.37 -3.29 -0.97
C ASN A 98 9.16 -4.67 -0.34
N LEU A 99 9.90 -4.96 0.73
CA LEU A 99 9.79 -6.24 1.42
C LEU A 99 8.38 -6.48 2.00
N THR A 100 7.82 -5.50 2.70
CA THR A 100 6.49 -5.66 3.32
C THR A 100 5.38 -5.74 2.28
N THR A 101 5.37 -4.85 1.29
CA THR A 101 4.36 -4.86 0.23
C THR A 101 4.42 -6.15 -0.57
N GLY A 102 5.62 -6.63 -0.90
CA GLY A 102 5.82 -7.91 -1.57
C GLY A 102 5.31 -9.09 -0.74
N VAL A 103 5.76 -9.21 0.51
CA VAL A 103 5.36 -10.32 1.40
C VAL A 103 3.86 -10.31 1.66
N VAL A 104 3.28 -9.16 2.04
CA VAL A 104 1.84 -9.06 2.35
C VAL A 104 1.00 -9.34 1.11
N SER A 105 1.40 -8.84 -0.05
CA SER A 105 0.65 -9.07 -1.29
C SER A 105 0.71 -10.53 -1.76
N ILE A 106 1.88 -11.15 -1.71
CA ILE A 106 2.03 -12.53 -2.19
C ILE A 106 1.41 -13.50 -1.18
N LEU A 107 1.87 -13.49 0.06
CA LEU A 107 1.41 -14.46 1.06
C LEU A 107 -0.05 -14.24 1.43
N GLY A 108 -0.48 -12.98 1.58
CA GLY A 108 -1.86 -12.62 1.87
C GLY A 108 -2.81 -13.08 0.77
N ASN A 109 -2.47 -12.82 -0.50
CA ASN A 109 -3.28 -13.25 -1.63
C ASN A 109 -3.36 -14.78 -1.72
N LEU A 110 -2.24 -15.49 -1.64
CA LEU A 110 -2.22 -16.95 -1.70
C LEU A 110 -3.04 -17.59 -0.58
N LEU A 111 -2.89 -17.08 0.65
CA LEU A 111 -3.65 -17.58 1.80
C LEU A 111 -5.14 -17.34 1.64
N LEU A 112 -5.53 -16.11 1.26
CA LEU A 112 -6.94 -15.75 1.07
C LEU A 112 -7.57 -16.53 -0.09
N MET A 113 -6.86 -16.69 -1.21
CA MET A 113 -7.35 -17.50 -2.34
C MET A 113 -7.51 -18.97 -1.94
N LYS A 114 -6.57 -19.54 -1.19
CA LYS A 114 -6.70 -20.91 -0.68
C LYS A 114 -7.95 -21.08 0.18
N VAL A 115 -8.18 -20.19 1.12
CA VAL A 115 -9.36 -20.26 2.01
C VAL A 115 -10.65 -19.99 1.26
N LEU A 116 -10.73 -18.91 0.49
CA LEU A 116 -11.98 -18.49 -0.16
C LEU A 116 -12.39 -19.43 -1.28
N VAL A 117 -11.46 -19.87 -2.12
CA VAL A 117 -11.75 -20.77 -3.24
C VAL A 117 -11.69 -22.23 -2.80
N GLY A 118 -10.66 -22.62 -2.05
CA GLY A 118 -10.45 -24.00 -1.63
C GLY A 118 -11.46 -24.46 -0.58
N ASP A 119 -11.54 -23.74 0.54
CA ASP A 119 -12.35 -24.17 1.68
C ASP A 119 -13.79 -23.66 1.61
N CYS A 120 -14.00 -22.39 1.22
CA CYS A 120 -15.33 -21.75 1.19
C CYS A 120 -16.04 -21.91 -0.18
N GLN A 121 -15.38 -22.45 -1.21
CA GLN A 121 -15.93 -22.65 -2.55
C GLN A 121 -16.48 -21.37 -3.21
N VAL A 122 -15.92 -20.21 -2.87
CA VAL A 122 -16.28 -18.92 -3.47
C VAL A 122 -15.76 -18.87 -4.90
N ASN A 123 -16.54 -18.28 -5.81
CA ASN A 123 -16.08 -18.05 -7.19
C ASN A 123 -14.73 -17.34 -7.21
N TYR A 124 -13.78 -17.81 -7.99
CA TYR A 124 -12.39 -17.34 -7.99
C TYR A 124 -12.24 -15.84 -8.31
N LEU A 125 -13.12 -15.27 -9.16
CA LEU A 125 -13.09 -13.84 -9.47
C LEU A 125 -13.52 -13.00 -8.26
N VAL A 126 -14.57 -13.42 -7.55
CA VAL A 126 -15.05 -12.78 -6.33
C VAL A 126 -14.01 -12.91 -5.22
N ALA A 127 -13.46 -14.11 -5.05
CA ALA A 127 -12.40 -14.38 -4.09
C ALA A 127 -11.16 -13.51 -4.34
N ASN A 128 -10.74 -13.35 -5.62
CA ASN A 128 -9.63 -12.49 -5.98
C ASN A 128 -9.91 -11.00 -5.67
N GLY A 129 -11.12 -10.51 -5.96
CA GLY A 129 -11.53 -9.15 -5.59
C GLY A 129 -11.46 -8.90 -4.08
N ILE A 130 -11.95 -9.86 -3.27
CA ILE A 130 -11.87 -9.82 -1.80
C ILE A 130 -10.41 -9.84 -1.34
N ALA A 131 -9.58 -10.72 -1.91
CA ALA A 131 -8.17 -10.83 -1.57
C ALA A 131 -7.40 -9.52 -1.86
N ILE A 132 -7.63 -8.90 -3.02
CA ILE A 132 -7.03 -7.61 -3.38
C ILE A 132 -7.44 -6.52 -2.37
N ALA A 133 -8.72 -6.43 -2.02
CA ALA A 133 -9.22 -5.44 -1.07
C ALA A 133 -8.60 -5.62 0.32
N LEU A 134 -8.55 -6.86 0.83
CA LEU A 134 -7.96 -7.17 2.13
C LEU A 134 -6.44 -6.96 2.16
N CYS A 135 -5.72 -7.38 1.11
CA CYS A 135 -4.29 -7.13 0.98
C CYS A 135 -3.97 -5.63 0.87
N SER A 136 -4.82 -4.85 0.19
CA SER A 136 -4.67 -3.38 0.13
C SER A 136 -4.77 -2.75 1.52
N ILE A 137 -5.74 -3.18 2.33
CA ILE A 137 -5.90 -2.71 3.72
C ILE A 137 -4.68 -3.11 4.55
N ALA A 138 -4.25 -4.37 4.46
CA ALA A 138 -3.09 -4.87 5.19
C ALA A 138 -1.81 -4.11 4.80
N ASN A 139 -1.55 -3.92 3.51
CA ASN A 139 -0.42 -3.13 3.00
C ASN A 139 -0.45 -1.69 3.50
N PHE A 140 -1.63 -1.06 3.51
CA PHE A 140 -1.78 0.29 4.07
C PHE A 140 -1.44 0.32 5.56
N LEU A 141 -2.00 -0.60 6.37
CA LEU A 141 -1.77 -0.63 7.82
C LEU A 141 -0.30 -0.87 8.16
N VAL A 142 0.36 -1.79 7.47
CA VAL A 142 1.80 -2.05 7.66
C VAL A 142 2.62 -0.83 7.22
N SER A 143 2.28 -0.21 6.10
CA SER A 143 2.96 0.99 5.64
C SER A 143 2.76 2.17 6.61
N ASP A 144 1.52 2.40 7.09
CA ASP A 144 1.19 3.50 8.00
C ASP A 144 1.85 3.36 9.37
N SER A 145 1.98 2.13 9.88
CA SER A 145 2.52 1.87 11.22
C SER A 145 4.02 1.62 11.26
N TRP A 146 4.57 0.90 10.27
CA TRP A 146 5.96 0.42 10.32
C TRP A 146 6.89 1.11 9.32
N VAL A 147 6.44 1.33 8.08
CA VAL A 147 7.29 1.96 7.05
C VAL A 147 7.35 3.48 7.24
N PHE A 148 6.19 4.10 7.42
CA PHE A 148 6.00 5.55 7.55
C PHE A 148 5.49 5.94 8.95
N GLY A 149 5.71 5.11 9.97
CA GLY A 149 5.42 5.41 11.36
C GLY A 149 6.17 6.68 11.82
N ARG A 150 5.58 7.41 12.78
CA ARG A 150 6.27 8.51 13.43
C ARG A 150 7.43 7.94 14.25
N THR A 151 8.65 8.33 13.93
CA THR A 151 9.84 8.14 14.78
C THR A 151 9.90 9.23 15.82
#